data_46a3cd3268b08c3dd02486601ecaa1c8
#
_entry.id   46a3cd3268b08c3dd02486601ecaa1c8
#
_cell.length_a   1.000
_cell.length_b   1.000
_cell.length_c   1.000
_cell.angle_alpha   90.00
_cell.angle_beta   90.00
_cell.angle_gamma   90.00
#
_symmetry.space_group_name_H-M   'P 1'
#
loop_
_entity.id
_entity.type
_entity.pdbx_description
1 polymer ?
#
loop_
_entity_poly.entity_id
_entity_poly.type
_entity_poly.pdbx_seq_one_letter_code
_entity_poly.pdbx_strand_id
1 'polypeptide(L)'
;MAVETVYLDHIRFPGIAEELTTGMSLYAILEERFGVIPIDAEETIETVLAPPSASRLLGSDATTPMLLLTRSSRDADGRPVEYVRSLYRGDRFRLTAQLTRFGVGPKLQEEEAAGPAISR
;
A
#
# COMPACT_ATOMS: atom_id res chain seq x y z
N MET A 1 -1.49 -1.73 12.39
CA MET A 1 -2.51 -2.40 11.55
C MET A 1 -2.98 -1.45 10.47
N ALA A 2 -3.31 -1.98 9.32
CA ALA A 2 -3.84 -1.20 8.21
C ALA A 2 -5.04 -1.93 7.60
N VAL A 3 -5.92 -1.17 6.98
CA VAL A 3 -6.94 -1.75 6.09
C VAL A 3 -6.43 -1.56 4.67
N GLU A 4 -6.11 -2.68 4.03
CA GLU A 4 -5.52 -2.66 2.70
C GLU A 4 -6.45 -3.32 1.69
N THR A 5 -6.62 -2.65 0.55
CA THR A 5 -7.41 -3.16 -0.56
C THR A 5 -6.54 -3.19 -1.80
N VAL A 6 -6.47 -4.34 -2.44
CA VAL A 6 -5.67 -4.53 -3.64
C VAL A 6 -6.59 -4.81 -4.81
N TYR A 7 -6.39 -4.08 -5.89
CA TYR A 7 -7.13 -4.24 -7.13
C TYR A 7 -6.21 -4.80 -8.20
N LEU A 8 -6.65 -5.90 -8.82
CA LEU A 8 -5.90 -6.59 -9.86
C LEU A 8 -6.83 -6.88 -11.03
N ASP A 9 -6.29 -6.87 -12.24
CA ASP A 9 -7.06 -7.24 -13.43
C ASP A 9 -7.18 -8.77 -13.51
N HIS A 10 -8.35 -9.29 -13.20
CA HIS A 10 -8.58 -10.73 -13.21
C HIS A 10 -8.56 -11.34 -14.60
N ILE A 11 -8.72 -10.53 -15.63
CA ILE A 11 -8.58 -11.00 -17.02
C ILE A 11 -7.12 -11.23 -17.34
N ARG A 12 -6.27 -10.31 -16.91
CA ARG A 12 -4.83 -10.42 -17.08
C ARG A 12 -4.21 -11.48 -16.15
N PHE A 13 -4.75 -11.61 -14.95
CA PHE A 13 -4.22 -12.50 -13.92
C PHE A 13 -5.29 -13.48 -13.43
N PRO A 14 -5.75 -14.38 -14.30
CA PRO A 14 -6.81 -15.31 -13.90
C PRO A 14 -6.34 -16.24 -12.78
N GLY A 15 -7.19 -16.44 -11.78
CA GLY A 15 -6.90 -17.33 -10.65
C GLY A 15 -6.00 -16.71 -9.57
N ILE A 16 -5.61 -15.46 -9.70
CA ILE A 16 -4.67 -14.86 -8.73
C ILE A 16 -5.26 -14.75 -7.33
N ALA A 17 -6.56 -14.54 -7.23
CA ALA A 17 -7.21 -14.43 -5.91
C ALA A 17 -7.07 -15.74 -5.11
N GLU A 18 -7.20 -16.86 -5.75
CA GLU A 18 -7.03 -18.17 -5.11
C GLU A 18 -5.58 -18.42 -4.73
N GLU A 19 -4.66 -18.02 -5.58
CA GLU A 19 -3.21 -18.14 -5.29
C GLU A 19 -2.82 -17.33 -4.07
N LEU A 20 -3.40 -16.15 -3.88
CA LEU A 20 -3.09 -15.29 -2.74
C LEU A 20 -3.49 -15.93 -1.41
N THR A 21 -4.44 -16.83 -1.40
CA THR A 21 -4.85 -17.52 -0.17
C THR A 21 -3.83 -18.55 0.31
N THR A 22 -2.83 -18.87 -0.51
CA THR A 22 -1.79 -19.84 -0.13
C THR A 22 -0.67 -19.24 0.72
N GLY A 23 -0.70 -17.94 0.94
CA GLY A 23 0.32 -17.25 1.72
C GLY A 23 1.53 -16.79 0.90
N MET A 24 1.56 -17.03 -0.38
CA MET A 24 2.63 -16.50 -1.24
C MET A 24 2.47 -14.99 -1.40
N SER A 25 3.59 -14.28 -1.55
CA SER A 25 3.52 -12.86 -1.82
C SER A 25 2.96 -12.59 -3.21
N LEU A 26 2.24 -11.48 -3.33
CA LEU A 26 1.66 -11.07 -4.61
C LEU A 26 2.72 -10.98 -5.70
N TYR A 27 3.86 -10.37 -5.40
CA TYR A 27 4.90 -10.17 -6.41
C TYR A 27 5.54 -11.48 -6.85
N ALA A 28 5.68 -12.43 -5.93
CA ALA A 28 6.17 -13.77 -6.29
C ALA A 28 5.21 -14.47 -7.24
N ILE A 29 3.92 -14.38 -6.98
CA ILE A 29 2.90 -14.97 -7.86
C ILE A 29 2.92 -14.32 -9.23
N LEU A 30 2.97 -13.00 -9.30
CA LEU A 30 2.99 -12.28 -10.56
C LEU A 30 4.20 -12.69 -11.41
N GLU A 31 5.36 -12.81 -10.79
CA GLU A 31 6.56 -13.20 -11.50
C GLU A 31 6.53 -14.67 -11.93
N GLU A 32 6.22 -15.57 -11.02
CA GLU A 32 6.29 -17.00 -11.27
C GLU A 32 5.18 -17.52 -12.17
N ARG A 33 3.95 -17.01 -12.01
CA ARG A 33 2.79 -17.51 -12.73
C ARG A 33 2.50 -16.74 -14.01
N PHE A 34 2.81 -15.46 -14.03
CA PHE A 34 2.42 -14.59 -15.14
C PHE A 34 3.60 -13.91 -15.82
N GLY A 35 4.80 -14.07 -15.29
CA GLY A 35 5.98 -13.45 -15.86
C GLY A 35 5.96 -11.93 -15.79
N VAL A 36 5.25 -11.37 -14.83
CA VAL A 36 5.07 -9.93 -14.68
C VAL A 36 5.85 -9.43 -13.49
N ILE A 37 6.68 -8.42 -13.71
CA ILE A 37 7.48 -7.78 -12.70
C ILE A 37 7.12 -6.30 -12.69
N PRO A 38 6.57 -5.76 -11.60
CA PRO A 38 6.38 -4.33 -11.49
C PRO A 38 7.73 -3.61 -11.54
N ILE A 39 7.84 -2.60 -12.38
CA ILE A 39 9.09 -1.87 -12.59
C ILE A 39 9.05 -0.52 -11.90
N ASP A 40 7.93 0.19 -12.00
CA ASP A 40 7.77 1.46 -11.34
C ASP A 40 6.39 1.59 -10.71
N ALA A 41 6.27 2.53 -9.80
CA ALA A 41 5.02 2.82 -9.14
C ALA A 41 4.95 4.30 -8.77
N GLU A 42 3.72 4.80 -8.73
CA GLU A 42 3.41 6.10 -8.19
C GLU A 42 2.68 5.92 -6.86
N GLU A 43 3.15 6.58 -5.83
CA GLU A 43 2.49 6.57 -4.53
C GLU A 43 1.98 7.95 -4.18
N THR A 44 0.79 7.98 -3.59
CA THR A 44 0.16 9.21 -3.09
C THR A 44 -0.20 9.00 -1.63
N ILE A 45 0.03 10.01 -0.82
CA ILE A 45 -0.31 10.00 0.60
C ILE A 45 -1.22 11.17 0.89
N GLU A 46 -2.37 10.86 1.50
CA GLU A 46 -3.36 11.87 1.85
C GLU A 46 -3.82 11.67 3.29
N THR A 47 -4.23 12.76 3.93
CA THR A 47 -4.93 12.69 5.21
C THR A 47 -6.43 12.69 4.94
N VAL A 48 -7.13 11.71 5.48
CA VAL A 48 -8.56 11.55 5.26
C VAL A 48 -9.26 11.19 6.58
N LEU A 49 -10.57 11.35 6.60
CA LEU A 49 -11.41 10.77 7.64
C LEU A 49 -12.02 9.49 7.08
N ALA A 50 -11.82 8.40 7.78
CA ALA A 50 -12.26 7.10 7.30
C ALA A 50 -13.75 6.88 7.56
N PRO A 51 -14.42 6.04 6.75
CA PRO A 51 -15.77 5.59 7.05
C PRO A 51 -15.81 4.86 8.38
N PRO A 52 -16.97 4.84 9.06
CA PRO A 52 -17.09 4.18 10.38
C PRO A 52 -16.62 2.72 10.40
N SER A 53 -16.86 1.98 9.32
CA SER A 53 -16.44 0.59 9.24
C SER A 53 -14.93 0.44 9.32
N ALA A 54 -14.18 1.29 8.60
CA ALA A 54 -12.72 1.26 8.63
C ALA A 54 -12.18 1.76 9.95
N SER A 55 -12.81 2.80 10.52
CA SER A 55 -12.40 3.30 11.84
C SER A 55 -12.53 2.23 12.91
N ARG A 56 -13.61 1.46 12.88
CA ARG A 56 -13.80 0.36 13.83
C ARG A 56 -12.73 -0.72 13.67
N LEU A 57 -12.42 -1.09 12.43
CA LEU A 57 -11.37 -2.09 12.17
C LEU A 57 -10.00 -1.63 12.67
N LEU A 58 -9.74 -0.34 12.65
CA LEU A 58 -8.47 0.21 13.11
C LEU A 58 -8.49 0.63 14.58
N GLY A 59 -9.60 0.37 15.28
CA GLY A 59 -9.70 0.66 16.72
C GLY A 59 -9.75 2.14 17.05
N SER A 60 -10.31 2.95 16.15
CA SER A 60 -10.40 4.40 16.34
C SER A 60 -11.83 4.89 16.18
N ASP A 61 -12.05 6.17 16.41
CA ASP A 61 -13.34 6.80 16.18
C ASP A 61 -13.36 7.55 14.84
N ALA A 62 -14.51 8.10 14.49
CA ALA A 62 -14.70 8.76 13.21
C ALA A 62 -13.94 10.08 13.08
N THR A 63 -13.39 10.60 14.16
CA THR A 63 -12.65 11.88 14.15
C THR A 63 -11.14 11.69 14.08
N THR A 64 -10.66 10.47 14.18
CA THR A 64 -9.22 10.20 14.10
C THR A 64 -8.74 10.37 12.66
N PRO A 65 -7.76 11.25 12.41
CA PRO A 65 -7.20 11.37 11.07
C PRO A 65 -6.53 10.08 10.63
N MET A 66 -6.74 9.71 9.39
CA MET A 66 -6.13 8.54 8.77
C MET A 66 -5.17 8.97 7.68
N LEU A 67 -4.17 8.16 7.44
CA LEU A 67 -3.33 8.30 6.26
C LEU A 67 -3.83 7.30 5.21
N LEU A 68 -4.17 7.82 4.04
CA LEU A 68 -4.51 7.00 2.89
C LEU A 68 -3.32 6.98 1.96
N LEU A 69 -2.74 5.80 1.82
CA LEU A 69 -1.64 5.55 0.90
C LEU A 69 -2.20 4.82 -0.31
N THR A 70 -1.98 5.37 -1.50
CA THR A 70 -2.35 4.69 -2.74
C THR A 70 -1.10 4.44 -3.56
N ARG A 71 -1.06 3.28 -4.21
CA ARG A 71 0.05 2.93 -5.09
C ARG A 71 -0.48 2.33 -6.38
N SER A 72 -0.03 2.87 -7.50
CA SER A 72 -0.28 2.32 -8.84
C SER A 72 1.04 1.84 -9.41
N SER A 73 1.15 0.56 -9.71
CA SER A 73 2.37 0.00 -10.27
C SER A 73 2.18 -0.41 -11.73
N ARG A 74 3.28 -0.38 -12.47
CA ARG A 74 3.32 -0.71 -13.90
C ARG A 74 4.49 -1.63 -14.20
N ASP A 75 4.32 -2.43 -15.24
CA ASP A 75 5.40 -3.28 -15.75
C ASP A 75 6.28 -2.52 -16.75
N ALA A 76 7.25 -3.26 -17.34
CA ALA A 76 8.20 -2.68 -18.28
C ALA A 76 7.55 -2.11 -19.55
N ASP A 77 6.37 -2.58 -19.89
CA ASP A 77 5.62 -2.09 -21.06
C ASP A 77 4.70 -0.94 -20.71
N GLY A 78 4.74 -0.46 -19.47
CA GLY A 78 3.89 0.62 -19.02
C GLY A 78 2.46 0.19 -18.71
N ARG A 79 2.18 -1.10 -18.66
CA ARG A 79 0.83 -1.60 -18.39
C ARG A 79 0.59 -1.64 -16.88
N PRO A 80 -0.61 -1.26 -16.44
CA PRO A 80 -0.94 -1.34 -15.01
C PRO A 80 -0.86 -2.78 -14.50
N VAL A 81 -0.26 -2.95 -13.33
CA VAL A 81 -0.15 -4.25 -12.66
C VAL A 81 -1.09 -4.33 -11.47
N GLU A 82 -0.98 -3.37 -10.55
CA GLU A 82 -1.84 -3.35 -9.38
C GLU A 82 -2.16 -1.92 -8.97
N TYR A 83 -3.26 -1.78 -8.26
CA TYR A 83 -3.63 -0.55 -7.56
C TYR A 83 -3.93 -0.93 -6.12
N VAL A 84 -3.22 -0.31 -5.18
CA VAL A 84 -3.33 -0.61 -3.76
C VAL A 84 -3.80 0.63 -3.02
N ARG A 85 -4.76 0.45 -2.12
CA ARG A 85 -5.17 1.48 -1.18
C ARG A 85 -4.96 0.94 0.22
N SER A 86 -4.19 1.67 1.01
CA SER A 86 -3.90 1.28 2.38
C SER A 86 -4.28 2.42 3.31
N LEU A 87 -5.08 2.11 4.32
CA LEU A 87 -5.55 3.08 5.28
C LEU A 87 -4.92 2.79 6.64
N TYR A 88 -4.27 3.79 7.22
CA TYR A 88 -3.57 3.69 8.49
C TYR A 88 -4.08 4.74 9.46
N ARG A 89 -4.08 4.42 10.74
CA ARG A 89 -4.34 5.44 11.76
C ARG A 89 -3.20 6.48 11.74
N GLY A 90 -3.57 7.73 11.52
CA GLY A 90 -2.58 8.80 11.44
C GLY A 90 -1.87 9.08 12.76
N ASP A 91 -2.50 8.72 13.88
CA ASP A 91 -1.92 8.90 15.20
C ASP A 91 -0.97 7.76 15.61
N ARG A 92 -0.88 6.69 14.80
CA ARG A 92 -0.06 5.51 15.11
C ARG A 92 0.85 5.08 13.97
N PHE A 93 0.90 5.85 12.91
CA PHE A 93 1.66 5.48 11.73
C PHE A 93 2.59 6.61 11.31
N ARG A 94 3.79 6.24 10.93
CA ARG A 94 4.81 7.18 10.50
C ARG A 94 5.41 6.70 9.18
N LEU A 95 5.56 7.63 8.26
CA LEU A 95 6.27 7.39 7.01
C LEU A 95 7.59 8.10 7.04
N THR A 96 8.63 7.41 6.62
CA THR A 96 9.97 7.97 6.54
C THR A 96 10.46 7.91 5.10
N ALA A 97 10.91 9.03 4.58
CA ALA A 97 11.51 9.10 3.25
C ALA A 97 13.00 9.34 3.40
N GLN A 98 13.79 8.55 2.71
CA GLN A 98 15.23 8.79 2.61
C GLN A 98 15.51 9.46 1.28
N LEU A 99 16.16 10.63 1.34
CA LEU A 99 16.49 11.39 0.15
C LEU A 99 17.99 11.27 -0.09
N THR A 100 18.36 10.98 -1.32
CA THR A 100 19.75 10.89 -1.68
C THR A 100 20.13 12.08 -2.55
N ARG A 101 21.41 12.45 -2.46
CA ARG A 101 21.94 13.57 -3.23
C ARG A 101 21.88 13.33 -4.74
N PHE A 102 21.88 12.08 -5.16
CA PHE A 102 22.00 11.71 -6.56
C PHE A 102 20.70 11.25 -7.20
N GLY A 103 19.61 11.80 -6.73
CA GLY A 103 18.45 11.96 -7.57
C GLY A 103 17.68 10.73 -7.98
N VAL A 104 17.61 9.72 -7.17
CA VAL A 104 16.77 8.56 -7.49
C VAL A 104 15.40 8.68 -6.86
N GLY A 105 14.99 9.82 -6.47
CA GLY A 105 13.73 10.03 -5.80
C GLY A 105 13.69 9.48 -4.37
N PRO A 106 12.67 9.81 -3.61
CA PRO A 106 12.56 9.38 -2.22
C PRO A 106 12.24 7.90 -2.12
N LYS A 107 12.87 7.25 -1.15
CA LYS A 107 12.49 5.92 -0.71
C LYS A 107 11.58 6.07 0.49
N LEU A 108 10.35 5.61 0.38
CA LEU A 108 9.42 5.66 1.49
C LEU A 108 9.53 4.38 2.30
N GLN A 109 9.64 4.54 3.62
CA GLN A 109 9.59 3.43 4.55
C GLN A 109 8.38 3.57 5.42
N GLU A 110 7.58 2.52 5.47
CA GLU A 110 6.39 2.47 6.29
C GLU A 110 6.73 1.79 7.60
N GLU A 111 6.46 2.47 8.70
CA GLU A 111 6.61 1.86 10.00
C GLU A 111 5.56 2.35 10.95
N GLU A 112 5.16 1.48 11.87
CA GLU A 112 4.19 1.82 12.88
C GLU A 112 4.88 2.57 14.01
N ALA A 113 4.32 3.71 14.39
CA ALA A 113 4.86 4.51 15.49
C ALA A 113 4.65 3.78 16.82
N ALA A 114 5.67 3.76 17.65
CA ALA A 114 5.60 3.15 18.97
C ALA A 114 4.81 4.07 19.93
N GLY A 115 3.70 3.53 20.49
CA GLY A 115 2.94 4.25 21.48
C GLY A 115 2.20 5.47 20.93
N PRO A 116 1.80 6.43 21.79
CA PRO A 116 1.18 7.65 21.34
C PRO A 116 2.09 8.42 20.42
N ALA A 117 1.50 9.26 19.56
CA ALA A 117 2.28 10.00 18.58
C ALA A 117 3.42 10.75 19.24
N ILE A 118 4.61 10.39 18.89
CA ILE A 118 5.81 11.01 19.41
C ILE A 118 6.32 11.95 18.34
N SER A 119 6.77 13.11 18.77
CA SER A 119 7.33 14.07 17.84
C SER A 119 8.46 13.47 17.04
N ARG A 120 8.55 13.85 15.83
CA ARG A 120 9.54 13.36 14.89
C ARG A 120 10.58 14.42 14.63
#